data_c7636b7d1df6d08d91e43544a97beb51
#
_entry.id   c7636b7d1df6d08d91e43544a97beb51
#
_cell.length_a   1.000
_cell.length_b   1.000
_cell.length_c   1.000
_cell.angle_alpha   90.00
_cell.angle_beta   90.00
_cell.angle_gamma   90.00
#
_symmetry.space_group_name_H-M   'P 1'
#
loop_
_entity.id
_entity.type
_entity.pdbx_description
1 polymer ?
#
loop_
_entity_poly.entity_id
_entity_poly.type
_entity_poly.pdbx_seq_one_letter_code
_entity_poly.pdbx_strand_id
1 'polypeptide(L)'
;MYDENNQFYLDARDKAILQKCVYENPYIPFNPFPKQAEMILATEKEVLIGGAAGGSKSTSLLMRALFYVQDDANEYHAIILRRTLSDLKRKGALIHKASQWLNRKEVQNNASIKPKWDGTEHSWTFPNGNSLTFGYLRNINDLDTYQGSEYQFIGIDELTQLERFKYIYMRSRVRKTKDNRLPTQLMASSNPGKRGNKWVRERFIEKIDEDIQDKSQIRFISSSYLDNIYLDRNDYEEYLMGLDRVTREQLMNGNWYASVKGQLFDESDFHIISQDEYMKIPIIKVIRYWDLAATEVLNDDALKNSDPDYTAGVLLAKDLSGNIYILDSYEFQLESRNLINEILNTAARDKSDVQYIELDGSTGKNFGLLIIDELNRRGFTTGTGNSRENKIDRARRVSADIQKNGIFLVGKDRTGFTKKWAMEFLEKITAYPNEAIHDDCVVAFTGGYEKLIAETQTRRVDVDKWYST
;
A
#
# COMPACT_ATOMS: atom_id res chain seq x y z
N MET A 1 18.01 -5.67 -26.06
CA MET A 1 19.04 -5.43 -25.01
C MET A 1 19.74 -6.71 -24.54
N TYR A 2 19.13 -7.85 -24.64
CA TYR A 2 19.80 -9.15 -24.47
C TYR A 2 19.62 -9.96 -25.75
N ASP A 3 20.69 -10.58 -26.24
CA ASP A 3 20.65 -11.46 -27.42
C ASP A 3 20.15 -12.86 -27.06
N GLU A 4 20.09 -13.76 -28.05
CA GLU A 4 19.67 -15.16 -27.91
C GLU A 4 20.54 -15.95 -26.91
N ASN A 5 21.74 -15.48 -26.62
CA ASN A 5 22.68 -16.05 -25.66
C ASN A 5 22.63 -15.35 -24.28
N ASN A 6 21.63 -14.49 -24.04
CA ASN A 6 21.47 -13.69 -22.83
C ASN A 6 22.65 -12.72 -22.57
N GLN A 7 23.35 -12.29 -23.64
CA GLN A 7 24.40 -11.26 -23.56
C GLN A 7 23.79 -9.87 -23.75
N PHE A 8 24.20 -8.92 -22.90
CA PHE A 8 23.72 -7.55 -22.97
C PHE A 8 24.19 -6.87 -24.27
N TYR A 9 23.24 -6.43 -25.06
CA TYR A 9 23.45 -5.77 -26.33
C TYR A 9 22.73 -4.42 -26.39
N LEU A 10 23.42 -3.41 -26.91
CA LEU A 10 22.85 -2.08 -27.19
C LEU A 10 22.80 -1.87 -28.69
N ASP A 11 21.66 -1.59 -29.24
CA ASP A 11 21.53 -1.16 -30.63
C ASP A 11 22.09 0.26 -30.86
N ALA A 12 22.10 0.72 -32.11
CA ALA A 12 22.63 2.04 -32.46
C ALA A 12 21.82 3.19 -31.84
N ARG A 13 20.50 3.01 -31.67
CA ARG A 13 19.61 3.98 -31.03
C ARG A 13 19.90 4.07 -29.54
N ASP A 14 19.99 2.94 -28.86
CA ASP A 14 20.29 2.86 -27.42
C ASP A 14 21.64 3.49 -27.11
N LYS A 15 22.67 3.19 -27.94
CA LYS A 15 24.00 3.82 -27.83
C LYS A 15 23.93 5.34 -27.97
N ALA A 16 23.19 5.83 -28.96
CA ALA A 16 23.04 7.27 -29.17
C ALA A 16 22.32 7.97 -28.01
N ILE A 17 21.29 7.33 -27.43
CA ILE A 17 20.57 7.85 -26.25
C ILE A 17 21.53 7.89 -25.06
N LEU A 18 22.23 6.81 -24.76
CA LEU A 18 23.21 6.79 -23.66
C LEU A 18 24.30 7.83 -23.84
N GLN A 19 24.83 7.98 -25.06
CA GLN A 19 25.82 9.01 -25.36
C GLN A 19 25.32 10.39 -24.98
N LYS A 20 24.17 10.80 -25.51
CA LYS A 20 23.62 12.13 -25.29
C LYS A 20 23.10 12.35 -23.87
N CYS A 21 22.33 11.38 -23.34
CA CYS A 21 21.58 11.58 -22.10
C CYS A 21 22.32 11.17 -20.83
N VAL A 22 23.44 10.45 -20.96
CA VAL A 22 24.23 9.97 -19.83
C VAL A 22 25.71 10.39 -19.96
N TYR A 23 26.42 9.96 -21.00
CA TYR A 23 27.87 10.14 -21.07
C TYR A 23 28.27 11.60 -21.30
N GLU A 24 27.49 12.35 -22.06
CA GLU A 24 27.67 13.80 -22.28
C GLU A 24 26.91 14.66 -21.25
N ASN A 25 26.14 14.04 -20.35
CA ASN A 25 25.35 14.74 -19.35
C ASN A 25 26.23 15.08 -18.13
N PRO A 26 26.57 16.38 -17.88
CA PRO A 26 27.44 16.77 -16.80
C PRO A 26 26.85 16.49 -15.41
N TYR A 27 25.56 16.24 -15.31
CA TYR A 27 24.86 16.02 -14.05
C TYR A 27 24.90 14.55 -13.60
N ILE A 28 25.24 13.61 -14.50
CA ILE A 28 25.34 12.19 -14.19
C ILE A 28 26.84 11.81 -14.06
N PRO A 29 27.32 11.42 -12.86
CA PRO A 29 28.77 11.30 -12.59
C PRO A 29 29.40 10.00 -13.01
N PHE A 30 28.65 9.01 -13.46
CA PHE A 30 29.19 7.67 -13.80
C PHE A 30 28.33 6.94 -14.85
N ASN A 31 28.93 5.94 -15.47
CA ASN A 31 28.29 5.14 -16.49
C ASN A 31 27.39 4.08 -15.88
N PRO A 32 26.21 3.81 -16.46
CA PRO A 32 25.33 2.75 -16.00
C PRO A 32 25.95 1.38 -16.33
N PHE A 33 25.83 0.43 -15.41
CA PHE A 33 26.09 -0.97 -15.72
C PHE A 33 24.92 -1.58 -16.53
N PRO A 34 25.08 -2.78 -17.15
CA PRO A 34 24.09 -3.31 -18.10
C PRO A 34 22.64 -3.26 -17.63
N LYS A 35 22.36 -3.70 -16.41
CA LYS A 35 20.99 -3.67 -15.87
C LYS A 35 20.47 -2.24 -15.62
N GLN A 36 21.32 -1.30 -15.21
CA GLN A 36 20.93 0.12 -15.12
C GLN A 36 20.66 0.71 -16.51
N ALA A 37 21.46 0.35 -17.52
CA ALA A 37 21.20 0.80 -18.89
C ALA A 37 19.83 0.30 -19.38
N GLU A 38 19.48 -0.97 -19.13
CA GLU A 38 18.14 -1.49 -19.44
C GLU A 38 17.03 -0.66 -18.77
N MET A 39 17.21 -0.33 -17.48
CA MET A 39 16.23 0.44 -16.73
C MET A 39 16.01 1.85 -17.29
N ILE A 40 17.10 2.58 -17.55
CA ILE A 40 17.06 3.98 -17.98
C ILE A 40 16.70 4.16 -19.46
N LEU A 41 16.88 3.12 -20.28
CA LEU A 41 16.53 3.12 -21.71
C LEU A 41 15.08 2.64 -21.97
N ALA A 42 14.35 2.18 -20.95
CA ALA A 42 12.97 1.77 -21.12
C ALA A 42 12.10 2.92 -21.65
N THR A 43 11.32 2.65 -22.69
CA THR A 43 10.53 3.66 -23.43
C THR A 43 9.02 3.58 -23.18
N GLU A 44 8.58 2.54 -22.46
CA GLU A 44 7.18 2.34 -22.11
C GLU A 44 6.68 3.49 -21.22
N LYS A 45 5.40 3.81 -21.30
CA LYS A 45 4.81 4.92 -20.54
C LYS A 45 4.83 4.71 -19.03
N GLU A 46 4.72 3.46 -18.61
CA GLU A 46 4.77 3.06 -17.21
C GLU A 46 5.81 1.96 -17.02
N VAL A 47 6.80 2.21 -16.18
CA VAL A 47 7.90 1.26 -15.93
C VAL A 47 8.04 1.02 -14.44
N LEU A 48 8.06 -0.25 -14.02
CA LEU A 48 8.45 -0.65 -12.67
C LEU A 48 9.83 -1.31 -12.71
N ILE A 49 10.78 -0.71 -12.02
CA ILE A 49 12.06 -1.35 -11.69
C ILE A 49 11.86 -2.05 -10.35
N GLY A 50 11.68 -3.37 -10.37
CA GLY A 50 11.30 -4.13 -9.20
C GLY A 50 12.23 -5.30 -8.93
N GLY A 51 12.08 -5.93 -7.75
CA GLY A 51 12.80 -7.14 -7.40
C GLY A 51 13.64 -7.01 -6.13
N ALA A 52 14.75 -7.73 -6.07
CA ALA A 52 15.60 -7.82 -4.90
C ALA A 52 16.19 -6.47 -4.46
N ALA A 53 16.58 -6.35 -3.21
CA ALA A 53 17.26 -5.16 -2.71
C ALA A 53 18.69 -5.06 -3.29
N GLY A 54 19.36 -3.90 -3.15
CA GLY A 54 20.75 -3.72 -3.57
C GLY A 54 20.98 -3.50 -5.07
N GLY A 55 19.96 -3.65 -5.94
CA GLY A 55 20.09 -3.56 -7.40
C GLY A 55 20.19 -2.13 -7.99
N SER A 56 20.52 -1.13 -7.18
CA SER A 56 20.68 0.29 -7.62
C SER A 56 19.46 0.94 -8.26
N LYS A 57 18.26 0.46 -7.99
CA LYS A 57 16.99 0.93 -8.56
C LYS A 57 16.77 2.44 -8.40
N SER A 58 16.90 2.97 -7.17
CA SER A 58 16.72 4.42 -6.90
C SER A 58 17.77 5.28 -7.60
N THR A 59 18.98 4.74 -7.83
CA THR A 59 20.02 5.44 -8.60
C THR A 59 19.63 5.52 -10.07
N SER A 60 19.13 4.43 -10.66
CA SER A 60 18.62 4.43 -12.03
C SER A 60 17.43 5.38 -12.22
N LEU A 61 16.54 5.46 -11.22
CA LEU A 61 15.44 6.41 -11.22
C LEU A 61 15.93 7.87 -11.26
N LEU A 62 16.96 8.20 -10.46
CA LEU A 62 17.58 9.53 -10.49
C LEU A 62 18.28 9.82 -11.80
N MET A 63 19.03 8.85 -12.37
CA MET A 63 19.63 8.99 -13.70
C MET A 63 18.58 9.32 -14.75
N ARG A 64 17.48 8.57 -14.76
CA ARG A 64 16.40 8.77 -15.73
C ARG A 64 15.70 10.12 -15.57
N ALA A 65 15.52 10.60 -14.35
CA ALA A 65 14.98 11.93 -14.07
C ALA A 65 15.87 13.06 -14.61
N LEU A 66 17.18 12.84 -14.71
CA LEU A 66 18.15 13.81 -15.21
C LEU A 66 18.38 13.75 -16.73
N PHE A 67 17.73 12.82 -17.47
CA PHE A 67 18.00 12.58 -18.88
C PHE A 67 17.87 13.82 -19.76
N TYR A 68 16.79 14.58 -19.57
CA TYR A 68 16.43 15.66 -20.48
C TYR A 68 16.56 17.05 -19.83
N VAL A 69 17.20 17.15 -18.66
CA VAL A 69 17.39 18.45 -17.98
C VAL A 69 18.24 19.43 -18.78
N GLN A 70 19.02 18.94 -19.78
CA GLN A 70 19.85 19.76 -20.68
C GLN A 70 19.15 20.06 -22.02
N ASP A 71 17.92 19.64 -22.23
CA ASP A 71 17.23 19.91 -23.49
C ASP A 71 16.81 21.38 -23.53
N ASP A 72 17.43 22.15 -24.46
CA ASP A 72 17.15 23.58 -24.61
C ASP A 72 15.97 23.86 -25.56
N ALA A 73 15.51 22.83 -26.28
CA ALA A 73 14.42 22.96 -27.25
C ALA A 73 13.04 22.67 -26.67
N ASN A 74 13.00 21.98 -25.52
CA ASN A 74 11.77 21.54 -24.91
C ASN A 74 11.82 21.79 -23.39
N GLU A 75 10.68 22.20 -22.86
CA GLU A 75 10.48 22.31 -21.42
C GLU A 75 10.45 20.90 -20.79
N TYR A 76 11.20 20.71 -19.69
CA TYR A 76 11.29 19.45 -18.99
C TYR A 76 11.21 19.64 -17.47
N HIS A 77 10.16 19.14 -16.88
CA HIS A 77 9.97 19.12 -15.45
C HIS A 77 9.88 17.66 -14.98
N ALA A 78 10.84 17.25 -14.17
CA ALA A 78 10.87 15.93 -13.53
C ALA A 78 10.52 16.06 -12.05
N ILE A 79 9.79 15.10 -11.52
CA ILE A 79 9.57 14.97 -10.08
C ILE A 79 9.89 13.56 -9.62
N ILE A 80 10.54 13.44 -8.46
CA ILE A 80 10.72 12.15 -7.77
C ILE A 80 9.96 12.18 -6.46
N LEU A 81 9.11 11.18 -6.26
CA LEU A 81 8.20 11.05 -5.15
C LEU A 81 8.58 9.89 -4.23
N ARG A 82 8.33 10.04 -2.95
CA ARG A 82 8.36 8.99 -1.94
C ARG A 82 7.18 9.14 -0.97
N ARG A 83 6.96 8.16 -0.09
CA ARG A 83 5.89 8.28 0.92
C ARG A 83 6.10 9.47 1.84
N THR A 84 7.32 9.72 2.32
CA THR A 84 7.62 10.85 3.20
C THR A 84 8.82 11.65 2.72
N LEU A 85 8.82 12.94 3.02
CA LEU A 85 9.95 13.83 2.71
C LEU A 85 11.20 13.45 3.52
N SER A 86 11.05 12.99 4.76
CA SER A 86 12.15 12.52 5.59
C SER A 86 12.91 11.36 4.94
N ASP A 87 12.20 10.46 4.26
CA ASP A 87 12.81 9.33 3.54
C ASP A 87 13.65 9.79 2.35
N LEU A 88 13.29 10.91 1.71
CA LEU A 88 14.08 11.52 0.62
C LEU A 88 15.32 12.26 1.13
N LYS A 89 15.26 12.81 2.35
CA LYS A 89 16.33 13.65 2.95
C LYS A 89 17.40 12.86 3.70
N ARG A 90 17.15 11.61 4.09
CA ARG A 90 18.12 10.79 4.83
C ARG A 90 19.46 10.72 4.13
N LYS A 91 20.55 10.57 4.89
CA LYS A 91 21.89 10.38 4.34
C LYS A 91 21.90 9.16 3.41
N GLY A 92 22.37 9.33 2.18
CA GLY A 92 22.34 8.30 1.14
C GLY A 92 21.03 8.19 0.35
N ALA A 93 19.96 8.89 0.76
CA ALA A 93 18.70 8.94 0.01
C ALA A 93 18.77 9.87 -1.21
N LEU A 94 17.69 9.97 -1.98
CA LEU A 94 17.68 10.58 -3.32
C LEU A 94 18.02 12.07 -3.33
N ILE A 95 17.52 12.89 -2.38
CA ILE A 95 17.92 14.32 -2.30
C ILE A 95 19.41 14.45 -1.98
N HIS A 96 19.91 13.65 -1.02
CA HIS A 96 21.33 13.68 -0.67
C HIS A 96 22.20 13.23 -1.85
N LYS A 97 21.80 12.18 -2.57
CA LYS A 97 22.49 11.68 -3.76
C LYS A 97 22.48 12.70 -4.89
N ALA A 98 21.33 13.31 -5.20
CA ALA A 98 21.23 14.38 -6.19
C ALA A 98 22.13 15.57 -5.82
N SER A 99 22.15 15.97 -4.53
CA SER A 99 23.03 17.02 -4.06
C SER A 99 24.51 16.68 -4.24
N GLN A 100 24.92 15.42 -4.00
CA GLN A 100 26.30 14.99 -4.26
C GLN A 100 26.66 15.10 -5.75
N TRP A 101 25.73 14.76 -6.65
CA TRP A 101 25.98 14.80 -8.10
C TRP A 101 26.01 16.23 -8.63
N LEU A 102 25.06 17.06 -8.22
CA LEU A 102 24.87 18.41 -8.75
C LEU A 102 25.78 19.44 -8.09
N ASN A 103 26.34 19.16 -6.90
CA ASN A 103 27.30 20.03 -6.23
C ASN A 103 28.77 19.65 -6.49
N ARG A 104 29.06 18.80 -7.47
CA ARG A 104 30.43 18.51 -7.88
C ARG A 104 31.12 19.77 -8.40
N LYS A 105 32.42 19.87 -8.19
CA LYS A 105 33.23 21.06 -8.55
C LYS A 105 33.10 21.40 -10.05
N GLU A 106 33.09 20.38 -10.92
CA GLU A 106 32.97 20.51 -12.37
C GLU A 106 31.65 21.17 -12.78
N VAL A 107 30.57 20.89 -12.03
CA VAL A 107 29.24 21.46 -12.26
C VAL A 107 29.12 22.86 -11.64
N GLN A 108 29.59 23.04 -10.42
CA GLN A 108 29.43 24.28 -9.66
C GLN A 108 30.35 25.42 -10.15
N ASN A 109 31.50 25.10 -10.71
CA ASN A 109 32.46 26.08 -11.24
C ASN A 109 32.16 26.51 -12.69
N ASN A 110 31.20 25.86 -13.36
CA ASN A 110 30.81 26.19 -14.72
C ASN A 110 29.43 26.89 -14.71
N ALA A 111 29.43 28.21 -14.90
CA ALA A 111 28.21 29.04 -14.86
C ALA A 111 27.15 28.60 -15.89
N SER A 112 27.58 28.03 -17.03
CA SER A 112 26.66 27.59 -18.11
C SER A 112 25.84 26.34 -17.76
N ILE A 113 26.29 25.56 -16.76
CA ILE A 113 25.60 24.31 -16.36
C ILE A 113 25.26 24.28 -14.87
N LYS A 114 25.57 25.35 -14.11
CA LYS A 114 25.35 25.39 -12.66
C LYS A 114 23.87 25.42 -12.29
N PRO A 115 23.30 24.36 -11.70
CA PRO A 115 21.92 24.37 -11.25
C PRO A 115 21.79 25.10 -9.90
N LYS A 116 20.57 25.58 -9.61
CA LYS A 116 20.22 26.24 -8.35
C LYS A 116 19.30 25.34 -7.53
N TRP A 117 19.60 25.23 -6.24
CA TRP A 117 18.74 24.51 -5.29
C TRP A 117 17.79 25.47 -4.58
N ASP A 118 16.50 25.14 -4.59
CA ASP A 118 15.50 25.76 -3.72
C ASP A 118 15.15 24.78 -2.60
N GLY A 119 15.48 25.18 -1.36
CA GLY A 119 15.27 24.33 -0.18
C GLY A 119 13.81 24.31 0.30
N THR A 120 12.99 25.28 -0.10
CA THR A 120 11.56 25.37 0.22
C THR A 120 10.76 24.46 -0.71
N GLU A 121 10.99 24.60 -2.02
CA GLU A 121 10.33 23.80 -3.05
C GLU A 121 10.97 22.42 -3.24
N HIS A 122 12.09 22.14 -2.58
CA HIS A 122 12.88 20.92 -2.76
C HIS A 122 13.19 20.63 -4.23
N SER A 123 13.60 21.65 -4.97
CA SER A 123 13.76 21.63 -6.42
C SER A 123 15.12 22.13 -6.86
N TRP A 124 15.70 21.46 -7.85
CA TRP A 124 16.83 21.94 -8.63
C TRP A 124 16.31 22.58 -9.93
N THR A 125 16.70 23.82 -10.17
CA THR A 125 16.43 24.51 -11.44
C THR A 125 17.74 24.60 -12.23
N PHE A 126 17.71 24.14 -13.47
CA PHE A 126 18.84 24.17 -14.39
C PHE A 126 18.91 25.47 -15.18
N PRO A 127 20.06 25.85 -15.79
CA PRO A 127 20.22 27.15 -16.45
C PRO A 127 19.20 27.44 -17.55
N ASN A 128 18.69 26.41 -18.21
CA ASN A 128 17.68 26.52 -19.26
C ASN A 128 16.21 26.57 -18.73
N GLY A 129 16.01 26.58 -17.42
CA GLY A 129 14.69 26.62 -16.79
C GLY A 129 14.10 25.24 -16.48
N ASN A 130 14.68 24.15 -17.00
CA ASN A 130 14.24 22.80 -16.66
C ASN A 130 14.43 22.50 -15.17
N SER A 131 13.70 21.53 -14.62
CA SER A 131 13.72 21.28 -13.19
C SER A 131 13.67 19.82 -12.79
N LEU A 132 14.25 19.52 -11.61
CA LEU A 132 14.09 18.28 -10.89
C LEU A 132 13.58 18.58 -9.47
N THR A 133 12.35 18.18 -9.17
CA THR A 133 11.69 18.39 -7.89
C THR A 133 11.62 17.09 -7.09
N PHE A 134 11.62 17.21 -5.75
CA PHE A 134 11.41 16.08 -4.84
C PHE A 134 10.16 16.33 -4.01
N GLY A 135 9.20 15.38 -4.05
CA GLY A 135 7.94 15.50 -3.38
C GLY A 135 7.58 14.25 -2.58
N TYR A 136 6.46 14.29 -1.88
CA TYR A 136 6.00 13.17 -1.05
C TYR A 136 4.48 13.00 -1.12
N LEU A 137 4.01 11.78 -0.76
CA LEU A 137 2.60 11.39 -0.82
C LEU A 137 2.22 10.59 0.44
N ARG A 138 2.27 11.26 1.61
CA ARG A 138 1.93 10.62 2.89
C ARG A 138 0.43 10.46 3.05
N ASN A 139 -0.31 11.55 2.90
CA ASN A 139 -1.75 11.64 3.11
C ASN A 139 -2.48 11.94 1.80
N ILE A 140 -3.82 11.78 1.79
CA ILE A 140 -4.63 12.11 0.62
C ILE A 140 -4.54 13.60 0.25
N ASN A 141 -4.45 14.47 1.26
CA ASN A 141 -4.36 15.93 1.06
C ASN A 141 -3.06 16.37 0.39
N ASP A 142 -2.00 15.55 0.44
CA ASP A 142 -0.75 15.85 -0.27
C ASP A 142 -0.96 15.90 -1.79
N LEU A 143 -1.99 15.23 -2.31
CA LEU A 143 -2.33 15.24 -3.73
C LEU A 143 -2.73 16.64 -4.22
N ASP A 144 -3.32 17.46 -3.36
CA ASP A 144 -3.74 18.82 -3.70
C ASP A 144 -2.54 19.71 -4.06
N THR A 145 -1.37 19.45 -3.47
CA THR A 145 -0.12 20.14 -3.80
C THR A 145 0.27 19.98 -5.27
N TYR A 146 -0.12 18.86 -5.90
CA TYR A 146 0.19 18.55 -7.29
C TYR A 146 -0.96 18.90 -8.25
N GLN A 147 -2.03 19.50 -7.74
CA GLN A 147 -3.14 19.93 -8.56
C GLN A 147 -2.67 21.06 -9.51
N GLY A 148 -2.96 20.91 -10.80
CA GLY A 148 -2.52 21.87 -11.82
C GLY A 148 -1.09 21.67 -12.33
N SER A 149 -0.25 20.88 -11.65
CA SER A 149 1.13 20.62 -12.10
C SER A 149 1.19 19.71 -13.31
N GLU A 150 2.23 19.88 -14.12
CA GLU A 150 2.56 19.07 -15.30
C GLU A 150 4.01 18.60 -15.23
N TYR A 151 4.20 17.31 -15.44
CA TYR A 151 5.54 16.70 -15.44
C TYR A 151 5.72 15.84 -16.68
N GLN A 152 6.87 15.93 -17.33
CA GLN A 152 7.24 15.04 -18.43
C GLN A 152 7.79 13.73 -17.87
N PHE A 153 8.33 13.75 -16.64
CA PHE A 153 8.78 12.57 -15.94
C PHE A 153 8.33 12.56 -14.48
N ILE A 154 7.70 11.48 -14.08
CA ILE A 154 7.41 11.21 -12.67
C ILE A 154 8.13 9.95 -12.25
N GLY A 155 9.04 10.08 -11.28
CA GLY A 155 9.69 8.98 -10.60
C GLY A 155 9.01 8.68 -9.25
N ILE A 156 8.69 7.42 -8.96
CA ILE A 156 8.16 7.04 -7.64
C ILE A 156 9.09 5.99 -7.03
N ASP A 157 9.79 6.35 -5.97
CA ASP A 157 10.67 5.41 -5.25
C ASP A 157 9.90 4.72 -4.11
N GLU A 158 10.14 3.42 -3.94
CA GLU A 158 9.43 2.57 -2.97
C GLU A 158 7.91 2.53 -3.20
N LEU A 159 7.50 2.24 -4.44
CA LEU A 159 6.09 2.28 -4.87
C LEU A 159 5.14 1.44 -3.99
N THR A 160 5.59 0.28 -3.49
CA THR A 160 4.78 -0.59 -2.62
C THR A 160 4.41 0.05 -1.27
N GLN A 161 4.99 1.20 -0.93
CA GLN A 161 4.58 1.96 0.26
C GLN A 161 3.36 2.86 0.01
N LEU A 162 2.94 3.03 -1.25
CA LEU A 162 1.83 3.91 -1.64
C LEU A 162 0.57 3.12 -1.96
N GLU A 163 -0.57 3.73 -1.73
CA GLU A 163 -1.87 3.25 -2.16
C GLU A 163 -2.06 3.49 -3.67
N ARG A 164 -2.80 2.55 -4.32
CA ARG A 164 -3.06 2.57 -5.77
C ARG A 164 -3.64 3.91 -6.26
N PHE A 165 -4.59 4.50 -5.53
CA PHE A 165 -5.24 5.75 -5.95
C PHE A 165 -4.26 6.93 -6.06
N LYS A 166 -3.24 7.02 -5.19
CA LYS A 166 -2.18 8.04 -5.26
C LYS A 166 -1.36 7.89 -6.54
N TYR A 167 -1.02 6.65 -6.88
CA TYR A 167 -0.33 6.34 -8.13
C TYR A 167 -1.15 6.77 -9.35
N ILE A 168 -2.44 6.40 -9.40
CA ILE A 168 -3.35 6.75 -10.51
C ILE A 168 -3.52 8.28 -10.63
N TYR A 169 -3.63 8.99 -9.50
CA TYR A 169 -3.69 10.44 -9.50
C TYR A 169 -2.40 11.05 -10.09
N MET A 170 -1.22 10.64 -9.63
CA MET A 170 0.05 11.15 -10.14
C MET A 170 0.25 10.82 -11.63
N ARG A 171 -0.19 9.64 -12.07
CA ARG A 171 -0.19 9.28 -13.49
C ARG A 171 -0.94 10.30 -14.35
N SER A 172 -2.03 10.90 -13.86
CA SER A 172 -2.77 11.95 -14.57
C SER A 172 -2.00 13.27 -14.68
N ARG A 173 -0.91 13.44 -13.92
CA ARG A 173 -0.02 14.61 -13.98
C ARG A 173 1.11 14.45 -15.00
N VAL A 174 1.28 13.24 -15.56
CA VAL A 174 2.25 12.96 -16.63
C VAL A 174 1.69 13.50 -17.94
N ARG A 175 2.09 14.69 -18.33
CA ARG A 175 1.60 15.36 -19.54
C ARG A 175 2.59 16.37 -20.09
N LYS A 176 2.38 16.81 -21.31
CA LYS A 176 3.18 17.79 -22.02
C LYS A 176 2.33 18.61 -22.98
N THR A 177 2.81 19.77 -23.37
CA THR A 177 2.20 20.58 -24.45
C THR A 177 2.37 19.87 -25.81
N LYS A 178 1.56 20.25 -26.80
CA LYS A 178 1.59 19.64 -28.14
C LYS A 178 2.94 19.82 -28.85
N ASP A 179 3.61 20.92 -28.59
CA ASP A 179 4.87 21.28 -29.25
C ASP A 179 6.09 20.64 -28.56
N ASN A 180 5.94 20.15 -27.36
CA ASN A 180 6.99 19.46 -26.65
C ASN A 180 7.22 18.06 -27.23
N ARG A 181 8.44 17.78 -27.71
CA ARG A 181 8.81 16.54 -28.39
C ARG A 181 9.36 15.47 -27.45
N LEU A 182 9.65 15.81 -26.20
CA LEU A 182 10.16 14.85 -25.22
C LEU A 182 9.13 13.76 -24.91
N PRO A 183 9.55 12.53 -24.66
CA PRO A 183 8.66 11.47 -24.18
C PRO A 183 8.17 11.78 -22.77
N THR A 184 6.92 11.42 -22.49
CA THR A 184 6.38 11.43 -21.13
C THR A 184 6.43 10.04 -20.53
N GLN A 185 6.82 9.93 -19.26
CA GLN A 185 6.99 8.64 -18.60
C GLN A 185 6.72 8.71 -17.09
N LEU A 186 6.10 7.67 -16.56
CA LEU A 186 6.08 7.37 -15.14
C LEU A 186 6.95 6.14 -14.88
N MET A 187 7.98 6.29 -14.07
CA MET A 187 8.86 5.21 -13.69
C MET A 187 8.83 5.03 -12.16
N ALA A 188 8.71 3.80 -11.73
CA ALA A 188 8.71 3.49 -10.31
C ALA A 188 9.83 2.51 -9.96
N SER A 189 10.30 2.58 -8.72
CA SER A 189 11.20 1.59 -8.15
C SER A 189 10.61 1.00 -6.88
N SER A 190 10.74 -0.31 -6.67
CA SER A 190 10.29 -0.96 -5.44
C SER A 190 10.91 -2.33 -5.22
N ASN A 191 10.92 -2.73 -3.96
CA ASN A 191 11.03 -4.14 -3.58
C ASN A 191 9.63 -4.70 -3.37
N PRO A 192 9.44 -6.04 -3.49
CA PRO A 192 8.21 -6.68 -3.05
C PRO A 192 8.00 -6.51 -1.53
N GLY A 193 6.78 -6.72 -1.09
CA GLY A 193 6.35 -6.51 0.29
C GLY A 193 5.70 -5.14 0.48
N LYS A 194 5.37 -4.80 1.73
CA LYS A 194 4.58 -3.63 2.10
C LYS A 194 3.14 -3.68 1.58
N ARG A 195 2.32 -2.72 2.06
CA ARG A 195 0.87 -2.69 1.84
C ARG A 195 0.42 -2.60 0.38
N GLY A 196 1.23 -2.03 -0.50
CA GLY A 196 0.92 -1.90 -1.92
C GLY A 196 1.38 -3.05 -2.80
N ASN A 197 1.95 -4.12 -2.22
CA ASN A 197 2.54 -5.21 -2.98
C ASN A 197 1.54 -5.84 -3.98
N LYS A 198 0.29 -6.05 -3.57
CA LYS A 198 -0.75 -6.69 -4.37
C LYS A 198 -1.04 -5.87 -5.63
N TRP A 199 -1.47 -4.59 -5.48
CA TRP A 199 -1.85 -3.78 -6.64
C TRP A 199 -0.66 -3.49 -7.58
N VAL A 200 0.57 -3.37 -7.03
CA VAL A 200 1.77 -3.20 -7.86
C VAL A 200 2.05 -4.45 -8.70
N ARG A 201 1.92 -5.63 -8.11
CA ARG A 201 2.05 -6.91 -8.82
C ARG A 201 0.99 -7.05 -9.91
N GLU A 202 -0.28 -6.82 -9.58
CA GLU A 202 -1.40 -6.90 -10.52
C GLU A 202 -1.22 -5.94 -11.71
N ARG A 203 -0.71 -4.71 -11.46
CA ARG A 203 -0.50 -3.73 -12.52
C ARG A 203 0.70 -4.03 -13.41
N PHE A 204 1.86 -4.29 -12.82
CA PHE A 204 3.13 -4.32 -13.58
C PHE A 204 3.58 -5.71 -13.99
N ILE A 205 3.28 -6.72 -13.20
CA ILE A 205 3.77 -8.10 -13.41
C ILE A 205 2.68 -8.94 -14.08
N GLU A 206 1.51 -9.02 -13.49
CA GLU A 206 0.37 -9.78 -14.01
C GLU A 206 -0.37 -9.04 -15.11
N LYS A 207 -0.34 -7.70 -15.09
CA LYS A 207 -1.00 -6.80 -16.04
C LYS A 207 -2.51 -7.06 -16.15
N ILE A 208 -3.15 -7.26 -14.99
CA ILE A 208 -4.59 -7.54 -14.86
C ILE A 208 -5.37 -6.38 -14.22
N ASP A 209 -4.70 -5.28 -13.83
CA ASP A 209 -5.33 -4.08 -13.31
C ASP A 209 -6.32 -3.51 -14.35
N GLU A 210 -7.55 -3.26 -13.92
CA GLU A 210 -8.68 -2.85 -14.77
C GLU A 210 -8.47 -1.54 -15.53
N ASP A 211 -7.61 -0.63 -15.01
CA ASP A 211 -7.27 0.64 -15.68
C ASP A 211 -6.27 0.49 -16.83
N ILE A 212 -5.77 -0.69 -17.09
CA ILE A 212 -4.80 -0.93 -18.15
C ILE A 212 -5.51 -1.01 -19.51
N GLN A 213 -5.34 0.01 -20.32
CA GLN A 213 -5.87 0.03 -21.69
C GLN A 213 -4.92 -0.64 -22.70
N ASP A 214 -3.61 -0.49 -22.52
CA ASP A 214 -2.59 -1.06 -23.40
C ASP A 214 -1.45 -1.65 -22.58
N LYS A 215 -1.40 -2.97 -22.51
CA LYS A 215 -0.38 -3.73 -21.76
C LYS A 215 1.03 -3.57 -22.33
N SER A 216 1.19 -3.18 -23.60
CA SER A 216 2.48 -2.94 -24.23
C SER A 216 3.17 -1.68 -23.70
N GLN A 217 2.41 -0.75 -23.12
CA GLN A 217 2.91 0.48 -22.53
C GLN A 217 3.34 0.33 -21.06
N ILE A 218 3.25 -0.89 -20.53
CA ILE A 218 3.65 -1.20 -19.14
C ILE A 218 4.79 -2.21 -19.18
N ARG A 219 5.88 -1.88 -18.49
CA ARG A 219 7.04 -2.76 -18.39
C ARG A 219 7.44 -3.00 -16.95
N PHE A 220 7.71 -4.26 -16.63
CA PHE A 220 8.41 -4.67 -15.42
C PHE A 220 9.84 -5.05 -15.76
N ILE A 221 10.81 -4.50 -15.05
CA ILE A 221 12.22 -4.82 -15.17
C ILE A 221 12.68 -5.36 -13.82
N SER A 222 13.01 -6.64 -13.79
CA SER A 222 13.53 -7.27 -12.57
C SER A 222 14.98 -6.83 -12.33
N SER A 223 15.31 -6.57 -11.06
CA SER A 223 16.64 -6.18 -10.60
C SER A 223 17.03 -6.92 -9.34
N SER A 224 18.27 -7.33 -9.26
CA SER A 224 18.87 -8.05 -8.15
C SER A 224 20.13 -7.34 -7.65
N TYR A 225 20.54 -7.59 -6.40
CA TYR A 225 21.86 -7.20 -5.90
C TYR A 225 22.99 -7.81 -6.72
N LEU A 226 22.75 -8.96 -7.38
CA LEU A 226 23.72 -9.61 -8.28
C LEU A 226 24.04 -8.78 -9.53
N ASP A 227 23.10 -7.89 -9.94
CA ASP A 227 23.31 -6.99 -11.07
C ASP A 227 24.22 -5.81 -10.71
N ASN A 228 24.39 -5.52 -9.42
CA ASN A 228 25.13 -4.35 -8.94
C ASN A 228 26.62 -4.67 -8.80
N ILE A 229 27.42 -4.16 -9.73
CA ILE A 229 28.87 -4.38 -9.76
C ILE A 229 29.64 -3.64 -8.66
N TYR A 230 29.03 -2.69 -7.97
CA TYR A 230 29.64 -1.88 -6.91
C TYR A 230 29.33 -2.39 -5.49
N LEU A 231 28.50 -3.42 -5.37
CA LEU A 231 28.09 -3.97 -4.08
C LEU A 231 29.02 -5.12 -3.68
N ASP A 232 29.51 -5.11 -2.46
CA ASP A 232 30.12 -6.30 -1.87
C ASP A 232 29.01 -7.33 -1.61
N ARG A 233 29.02 -8.38 -2.44
CA ARG A 233 27.95 -9.38 -2.45
C ARG A 233 27.99 -10.27 -1.22
N ASN A 234 29.18 -10.67 -0.77
CA ASN A 234 29.32 -11.62 0.33
C ASN A 234 28.81 -11.00 1.63
N ASP A 235 29.27 -9.80 1.96
CA ASP A 235 28.80 -9.09 3.14
C ASP A 235 27.29 -8.84 3.08
N TYR A 236 26.77 -8.47 1.90
CA TYR A 236 25.34 -8.17 1.76
C TYR A 236 24.46 -9.42 1.89
N GLU A 237 24.89 -10.55 1.34
CA GLU A 237 24.17 -11.84 1.49
C GLU A 237 24.14 -12.29 2.96
N GLU A 238 25.24 -12.13 3.69
CA GLU A 238 25.29 -12.47 5.12
C GLU A 238 24.24 -11.69 5.92
N TYR A 239 24.12 -10.36 5.67
CA TYR A 239 23.08 -9.56 6.33
C TYR A 239 21.65 -9.99 5.93
N LEU A 240 21.41 -10.34 4.67
CA LEU A 240 20.10 -10.81 4.22
C LEU A 240 19.73 -12.19 4.79
N MET A 241 20.71 -13.06 5.02
CA MET A 241 20.49 -14.38 5.64
C MET A 241 20.00 -14.30 7.08
N GLY A 242 20.30 -13.20 7.80
CA GLY A 242 19.80 -12.94 9.14
C GLY A 242 18.32 -12.53 9.22
N LEU A 243 17.66 -12.29 8.08
CA LEU A 243 16.26 -11.91 8.04
C LEU A 243 15.32 -13.12 8.15
N ASP A 244 14.07 -12.87 8.57
CA ASP A 244 13.03 -13.89 8.50
C ASP A 244 12.85 -14.41 7.06
N ARG A 245 12.28 -15.62 6.93
CA ARG A 245 12.15 -16.29 5.64
C ARG A 245 11.43 -15.45 4.57
N VAL A 246 10.33 -14.79 4.95
CA VAL A 246 9.51 -14.04 3.98
C VAL A 246 10.22 -12.76 3.54
N THR A 247 10.74 -11.99 4.49
CA THR A 247 11.51 -10.78 4.20
C THR A 247 12.74 -11.13 3.35
N ARG A 248 13.41 -12.26 3.64
CA ARG A 248 14.54 -12.74 2.83
C ARG A 248 14.11 -13.07 1.40
N GLU A 249 13.01 -13.81 1.20
CA GLU A 249 12.48 -14.10 -0.14
C GLU A 249 12.15 -12.82 -0.91
N GLN A 250 11.59 -11.82 -0.25
CA GLN A 250 11.28 -10.54 -0.86
C GLN A 250 12.53 -9.74 -1.23
N LEU A 251 13.48 -9.61 -0.30
CA LEU A 251 14.63 -8.71 -0.48
C LEU A 251 15.81 -9.37 -1.20
N MET A 252 16.02 -10.68 -1.04
CA MET A 252 17.12 -11.41 -1.67
C MET A 252 16.72 -11.95 -3.03
N ASN A 253 15.55 -12.59 -3.13
CA ASN A 253 15.07 -13.23 -4.35
C ASN A 253 14.12 -12.36 -5.18
N GLY A 254 13.71 -11.20 -4.65
CA GLY A 254 12.77 -10.32 -5.34
C GLY A 254 11.40 -10.96 -5.58
N ASN A 255 10.99 -11.88 -4.72
CA ASN A 255 9.78 -12.66 -4.89
C ASN A 255 8.53 -11.82 -4.54
N TRP A 256 7.77 -11.42 -5.55
CA TRP A 256 6.53 -10.64 -5.42
C TRP A 256 5.35 -11.44 -4.87
N TYR A 257 5.46 -12.75 -4.86
CA TYR A 257 4.45 -13.67 -4.32
C TYR A 257 4.81 -14.15 -2.91
N ALA A 258 6.03 -13.87 -2.43
CA ALA A 258 6.38 -14.12 -1.06
C ALA A 258 5.59 -13.15 -0.18
N SER A 259 4.57 -13.66 0.44
CA SER A 259 3.79 -12.97 1.46
C SER A 259 4.05 -13.65 2.80
N VAL A 260 3.76 -12.94 3.88
CA VAL A 260 3.57 -13.54 5.20
C VAL A 260 2.30 -14.42 5.16
N LYS A 261 1.94 -14.93 3.94
CA LYS A 261 0.82 -15.83 3.75
C LYS A 261 0.93 -16.96 4.76
N GLY A 262 -0.13 -17.07 5.56
CA GLY A 262 -0.32 -18.25 6.37
C GLY A 262 0.34 -18.22 7.74
N GLN A 263 0.59 -17.04 8.34
CA GLN A 263 0.80 -17.11 9.79
C GLN A 263 -0.51 -17.43 10.52
N LEU A 264 -1.64 -16.84 10.07
CA LEU A 264 -2.93 -17.15 10.67
C LEU A 264 -4.07 -17.41 9.66
N PHE A 265 -4.31 -16.54 8.68
CA PHE A 265 -5.43 -16.66 7.73
C PHE A 265 -4.93 -16.79 6.29
N ASP A 266 -5.55 -17.65 5.50
CA ASP A 266 -5.32 -17.79 4.06
C ASP A 266 -6.56 -17.32 3.28
N GLU A 267 -6.36 -16.73 2.09
CA GLU A 267 -7.45 -16.25 1.26
C GLU A 267 -8.39 -17.40 0.83
N SER A 268 -7.85 -18.61 0.69
CA SER A 268 -8.62 -19.81 0.35
C SER A 268 -9.61 -20.25 1.42
N ASP A 269 -9.45 -19.78 2.66
CA ASP A 269 -10.38 -20.04 3.77
C ASP A 269 -11.70 -19.25 3.62
N PHE A 270 -11.72 -18.21 2.75
CA PHE A 270 -12.84 -17.29 2.55
C PHE A 270 -13.60 -17.58 1.26
N HIS A 271 -14.80 -18.12 1.36
CA HIS A 271 -15.68 -18.39 0.22
C HIS A 271 -16.44 -17.13 -0.19
N ILE A 272 -16.02 -16.48 -1.29
CA ILE A 272 -16.63 -15.21 -1.73
C ILE A 272 -17.93 -15.51 -2.48
N ILE A 273 -19.06 -15.06 -1.91
CA ILE A 273 -20.40 -15.21 -2.49
C ILE A 273 -21.02 -13.86 -2.85
N SER A 274 -22.05 -13.89 -3.68
CA SER A 274 -22.81 -12.71 -4.08
C SER A 274 -23.89 -12.37 -3.04
N GLN A 275 -24.43 -11.13 -3.11
CA GLN A 275 -25.57 -10.71 -2.32
C GLN A 275 -26.82 -11.54 -2.62
N ASP A 276 -27.03 -11.95 -3.88
CA ASP A 276 -28.20 -12.73 -4.31
C ASP A 276 -28.15 -14.18 -3.78
N GLU A 277 -26.96 -14.75 -3.62
CA GLU A 277 -26.76 -16.04 -2.94
C GLU A 277 -27.04 -15.92 -1.46
N TYR A 278 -26.51 -14.88 -0.80
CA TYR A 278 -26.73 -14.63 0.61
C TYR A 278 -28.22 -14.44 0.97
N MET A 279 -28.98 -13.71 0.15
CA MET A 279 -30.41 -13.47 0.38
C MET A 279 -31.27 -14.74 0.43
N LYS A 280 -30.77 -15.87 -0.05
CA LYS A 280 -31.47 -17.18 -0.02
C LYS A 280 -31.18 -17.97 1.25
N ILE A 281 -30.28 -17.51 2.09
CA ILE A 281 -29.80 -18.22 3.28
C ILE A 281 -30.65 -17.83 4.50
N PRO A 282 -31.14 -18.80 5.28
CA PRO A 282 -31.92 -18.53 6.47
C PRO A 282 -31.01 -18.06 7.62
N ILE A 283 -30.83 -16.78 7.72
CA ILE A 283 -30.00 -16.14 8.76
C ILE A 283 -30.78 -16.10 10.08
N ILE A 284 -30.11 -16.47 11.17
CA ILE A 284 -30.70 -16.48 12.53
C ILE A 284 -30.16 -15.39 13.43
N LYS A 285 -29.02 -14.82 13.10
CA LYS A 285 -28.37 -13.77 13.91
C LYS A 285 -27.52 -12.88 13.04
N VAL A 286 -27.58 -11.56 13.29
CA VAL A 286 -26.71 -10.56 12.68
C VAL A 286 -26.14 -9.67 13.78
N ILE A 287 -24.83 -9.49 13.82
CA ILE A 287 -24.17 -8.61 14.80
C ILE A 287 -23.17 -7.70 14.10
N ARG A 288 -22.96 -6.51 14.65
CA ARG A 288 -21.77 -5.73 14.35
C ARG A 288 -20.87 -5.66 15.56
N TYR A 289 -19.59 -5.85 15.34
CA TYR A 289 -18.58 -5.75 16.38
C TYR A 289 -17.62 -4.61 16.06
N TRP A 290 -17.38 -3.74 17.04
CA TRP A 290 -16.56 -2.55 16.93
C TRP A 290 -15.30 -2.66 17.77
N ASP A 291 -14.12 -2.42 17.16
CA ASP A 291 -12.86 -2.09 17.81
C ASP A 291 -12.66 -0.57 17.70
N LEU A 292 -12.52 0.09 18.83
CA LEU A 292 -12.45 1.55 18.91
C LEU A 292 -10.98 2.01 18.94
N ALA A 293 -10.65 3.05 18.17
CA ALA A 293 -9.35 3.72 18.29
C ALA A 293 -9.09 4.18 19.72
N ALA A 294 -7.94 3.83 20.27
CA ALA A 294 -7.58 4.15 21.66
C ALA A 294 -7.20 5.63 21.89
N THR A 295 -6.95 6.39 20.84
CA THR A 295 -6.42 7.77 20.91
C THR A 295 -7.51 8.78 20.61
N GLU A 296 -7.84 9.65 21.59
CA GLU A 296 -8.54 10.91 21.30
C GLU A 296 -7.64 11.77 20.39
N VAL A 297 -8.13 12.09 19.21
CA VAL A 297 -7.56 13.14 18.38
C VAL A 297 -7.90 14.48 19.00
N LEU A 298 -7.07 14.93 19.95
CA LEU A 298 -7.34 16.14 20.73
C LEU A 298 -7.01 17.44 19.98
N ASN A 299 -6.21 17.42 18.90
CA ASN A 299 -5.87 18.60 18.08
C ASN A 299 -5.40 18.21 16.67
N ASP A 300 -5.66 19.09 15.69
CA ASP A 300 -5.17 19.02 14.29
C ASP A 300 -3.65 18.82 14.16
N ASP A 301 -2.87 19.25 15.14
CA ASP A 301 -1.41 19.10 15.15
C ASP A 301 -0.95 17.68 15.52
N ALA A 302 -1.76 16.90 16.23
CA ALA A 302 -1.48 15.49 16.52
C ALA A 302 -1.65 14.59 15.28
N LEU A 303 -2.58 14.93 14.40
CA LEU A 303 -2.78 14.27 13.09
C LEU A 303 -1.56 14.41 12.15
N LYS A 304 -0.74 15.44 12.35
CA LYS A 304 0.43 15.70 11.49
C LYS A 304 1.65 14.83 11.81
N ASN A 305 1.72 14.25 13.00
CA ASN A 305 2.92 13.57 13.50
C ASN A 305 2.74 12.14 13.99
N SER A 306 1.51 11.64 14.11
CA SER A 306 1.20 10.24 14.44
C SER A 306 0.27 9.65 13.39
N ASP A 307 0.39 8.34 13.15
CA ASP A 307 -0.56 7.56 12.35
C ASP A 307 -1.59 6.98 13.36
N PRO A 308 -2.70 7.66 13.66
CA PRO A 308 -3.63 7.24 14.69
C PRO A 308 -4.33 5.94 14.30
N ASP A 309 -4.70 5.14 15.29
CA ASP A 309 -5.45 3.91 15.10
C ASP A 309 -6.83 4.18 14.45
N TYR A 310 -7.34 3.20 13.71
CA TYR A 310 -8.66 3.27 13.11
C TYR A 310 -9.72 2.73 14.08
N THR A 311 -10.92 3.30 14.02
CA THR A 311 -12.11 2.61 14.53
C THR A 311 -12.60 1.69 13.42
N ALA A 312 -12.73 0.40 13.73
CA ALA A 312 -13.16 -0.63 12.79
C ALA A 312 -14.44 -1.30 13.25
N GLY A 313 -15.37 -1.53 12.33
CA GLY A 313 -16.61 -2.26 12.59
C GLY A 313 -16.84 -3.36 11.56
N VAL A 314 -17.01 -4.61 12.00
CA VAL A 314 -17.28 -5.75 11.10
C VAL A 314 -18.69 -6.28 11.34
N LEU A 315 -19.48 -6.38 10.27
CA LEU A 315 -20.83 -6.93 10.28
C LEU A 315 -20.80 -8.42 9.95
N LEU A 316 -21.31 -9.22 10.86
CA LEU A 316 -21.29 -10.68 10.78
C LEU A 316 -22.69 -11.25 10.90
N ALA A 317 -22.94 -12.34 10.18
CA ALA A 317 -24.20 -13.10 10.28
C ALA A 317 -23.93 -14.58 10.52
N LYS A 318 -24.92 -15.27 11.07
CA LYS A 318 -24.93 -16.71 11.27
C LYS A 318 -26.22 -17.32 10.75
N ASP A 319 -26.09 -18.46 10.05
CA ASP A 319 -27.23 -19.23 9.57
C ASP A 319 -27.67 -20.35 10.53
N LEU A 320 -28.76 -21.03 10.19
CA LEU A 320 -29.26 -22.18 10.93
C LEU A 320 -28.28 -23.36 10.99
N SER A 321 -27.43 -23.50 9.98
CA SER A 321 -26.45 -24.57 9.89
C SER A 321 -25.18 -24.29 10.71
N GLY A 322 -25.04 -23.07 11.20
CA GLY A 322 -23.90 -22.63 11.98
C GLY A 322 -22.81 -21.95 11.17
N ASN A 323 -22.98 -21.79 9.86
CA ASN A 323 -22.02 -21.07 9.02
C ASN A 323 -22.00 -19.57 9.36
N ILE A 324 -20.83 -18.97 9.26
CA ILE A 324 -20.58 -17.55 9.52
C ILE A 324 -20.36 -16.81 8.21
N TYR A 325 -20.94 -15.61 8.12
CA TYR A 325 -20.92 -14.73 6.96
C TYR A 325 -20.37 -13.37 7.35
N ILE A 326 -19.39 -12.85 6.61
CA ILE A 326 -18.90 -11.48 6.71
C ILE A 326 -19.69 -10.66 5.68
N LEU A 327 -20.45 -9.67 6.16
CA LEU A 327 -21.35 -8.88 5.32
C LEU A 327 -20.77 -7.52 4.96
N ASP A 328 -19.95 -6.95 5.85
CA ASP A 328 -19.34 -5.64 5.69
C ASP A 328 -18.15 -5.48 6.65
N SER A 329 -17.15 -4.72 6.21
CA SER A 329 -16.04 -4.23 7.03
C SER A 329 -15.86 -2.75 6.75
N TYR A 330 -15.95 -1.93 7.79
CA TYR A 330 -15.91 -0.48 7.68
C TYR A 330 -14.92 0.10 8.69
N GLU A 331 -13.99 0.91 8.20
CA GLU A 331 -12.95 1.54 9.01
C GLU A 331 -12.91 3.04 8.76
N PHE A 332 -12.68 3.81 9.80
CA PHE A 332 -12.57 5.26 9.71
C PHE A 332 -11.74 5.85 10.85
N GLN A 333 -11.21 7.05 10.61
CA GLN A 333 -10.53 7.89 11.59
C GLN A 333 -11.33 9.19 11.73
N LEU A 334 -12.01 9.37 12.84
CA LEU A 334 -12.85 10.55 13.10
C LEU A 334 -12.62 11.04 14.53
N GLU A 335 -12.84 12.34 14.74
CA GLU A 335 -12.94 12.91 16.09
C GLU A 335 -14.12 12.32 16.87
N SER A 336 -14.00 12.25 18.18
CA SER A 336 -14.93 11.55 19.09
C SER A 336 -16.41 11.82 18.83
N ARG A 337 -16.81 13.06 18.55
CA ARG A 337 -18.21 13.42 18.28
C ARG A 337 -18.70 12.88 16.93
N ASN A 338 -17.87 13.00 15.91
CA ASN A 338 -18.18 12.51 14.56
C ASN A 338 -18.15 10.99 14.53
N LEU A 339 -17.27 10.37 15.32
CA LEU A 339 -17.18 8.93 15.49
C LEU A 339 -18.47 8.33 16.07
N ILE A 340 -19.03 8.92 17.15
CA ILE A 340 -20.31 8.48 17.71
C ILE A 340 -21.43 8.55 16.66
N ASN A 341 -21.52 9.67 15.94
CA ASN A 341 -22.53 9.83 14.89
C ASN A 341 -22.38 8.80 13.77
N GLU A 342 -21.15 8.49 13.36
CA GLU A 342 -20.90 7.50 12.31
C GLU A 342 -21.25 6.08 12.76
N ILE A 343 -20.97 5.70 14.01
CA ILE A 343 -21.41 4.43 14.58
C ILE A 343 -22.94 4.34 14.62
N LEU A 344 -23.65 5.41 15.03
CA LEU A 344 -25.09 5.45 15.07
C LEU A 344 -25.71 5.33 13.66
N ASN A 345 -25.17 6.04 12.68
CA ASN A 345 -25.62 5.97 11.30
C ASN A 345 -25.41 4.56 10.72
N THR A 346 -24.26 3.95 11.01
CA THR A 346 -23.95 2.59 10.59
C THR A 346 -24.88 1.57 11.24
N ALA A 347 -25.13 1.68 12.56
CA ALA A 347 -26.08 0.82 13.27
C ALA A 347 -27.50 0.89 12.69
N ALA A 348 -27.95 2.09 12.31
CA ALA A 348 -29.27 2.28 11.70
C ALA A 348 -29.37 1.64 10.31
N ARG A 349 -28.26 1.65 9.53
CA ARG A 349 -28.19 1.03 8.20
C ARG A 349 -28.15 -0.49 8.25
N ASP A 350 -27.41 -1.06 9.21
CA ASP A 350 -27.08 -2.48 9.26
C ASP A 350 -28.25 -3.38 9.61
N LYS A 351 -29.22 -2.89 10.40
CA LYS A 351 -30.32 -3.68 10.96
C LYS A 351 -29.83 -4.92 11.71
N SER A 352 -28.70 -4.81 12.39
CA SER A 352 -28.14 -5.89 13.19
C SER A 352 -28.93 -6.12 14.47
N ASP A 353 -28.95 -7.36 14.97
CA ASP A 353 -29.60 -7.72 16.23
C ASP A 353 -28.89 -7.11 17.45
N VAL A 354 -27.55 -7.01 17.38
CA VAL A 354 -26.72 -6.51 18.48
C VAL A 354 -25.51 -5.74 17.95
N GLN A 355 -25.21 -4.60 18.58
CA GLN A 355 -24.00 -3.84 18.41
C GLN A 355 -23.04 -4.15 19.57
N TYR A 356 -21.94 -4.84 19.29
CA TYR A 356 -20.89 -5.11 20.29
C TYR A 356 -19.80 -4.05 20.23
N ILE A 357 -19.43 -3.53 21.40
CA ILE A 357 -18.33 -2.56 21.55
C ILE A 357 -17.20 -3.22 22.33
N GLU A 358 -15.99 -3.30 21.75
CA GLU A 358 -14.80 -3.77 22.49
C GLU A 358 -14.37 -2.72 23.50
N LEU A 359 -14.21 -3.13 24.77
CA LEU A 359 -13.77 -2.26 25.84
C LEU A 359 -12.32 -2.59 26.19
N ASP A 360 -11.38 -1.88 25.57
CA ASP A 360 -9.95 -2.08 25.79
C ASP A 360 -9.34 -0.90 26.57
N GLY A 361 -8.45 -1.22 27.52
CA GLY A 361 -7.77 -0.21 28.33
C GLY A 361 -8.68 0.64 29.22
N SER A 362 -8.12 1.59 29.94
CA SER A 362 -8.87 2.47 30.86
C SER A 362 -9.60 3.61 30.12
N THR A 363 -8.96 4.22 29.15
CA THR A 363 -9.50 5.35 28.37
C THR A 363 -10.54 4.88 27.36
N GLY A 364 -10.22 3.83 26.59
CA GLY A 364 -11.15 3.21 25.63
C GLY A 364 -12.40 2.64 26.29
N LYS A 365 -12.29 2.14 27.52
CA LYS A 365 -13.45 1.66 28.30
C LYS A 365 -14.48 2.75 28.57
N ASN A 366 -14.08 3.93 29.03
CA ASN A 366 -14.99 5.04 29.33
C ASN A 366 -15.67 5.56 28.05
N PHE A 367 -14.94 5.67 26.98
CA PHE A 367 -15.48 6.12 25.69
C PHE A 367 -16.43 5.07 25.09
N GLY A 368 -16.07 3.80 25.15
CA GLY A 368 -16.93 2.70 24.71
C GLY A 368 -18.26 2.63 25.48
N LEU A 369 -18.24 2.87 26.81
CA LEU A 369 -19.47 2.96 27.62
C LEU A 369 -20.36 4.13 27.21
N LEU A 370 -19.78 5.28 26.82
CA LEU A 370 -20.55 6.41 26.29
C LEU A 370 -21.26 6.05 24.98
N ILE A 371 -20.60 5.35 24.08
CA ILE A 371 -21.15 4.88 22.80
C ILE A 371 -22.28 3.90 23.06
N ILE A 372 -22.11 2.96 24.00
CA ILE A 372 -23.14 1.99 24.40
C ILE A 372 -24.38 2.72 24.93
N ASP A 373 -24.22 3.72 25.80
CA ASP A 373 -25.32 4.49 26.34
C ASP A 373 -26.09 5.24 25.23
N GLU A 374 -25.39 5.85 24.27
CA GLU A 374 -26.02 6.55 23.16
C GLU A 374 -26.77 5.61 22.21
N LEU A 375 -26.18 4.44 21.90
CA LEU A 375 -26.83 3.38 21.11
C LEU A 375 -28.11 2.89 21.79
N ASN A 376 -28.07 2.63 23.12
CA ASN A 376 -29.24 2.20 23.91
C ASN A 376 -30.34 3.25 23.94
N ARG A 377 -29.97 4.54 24.06
CA ARG A 377 -30.94 5.65 23.98
C ARG A 377 -31.66 5.72 22.64
N ARG A 378 -31.01 5.30 21.57
CA ARG A 378 -31.55 5.21 20.21
C ARG A 378 -32.35 3.92 19.96
N GLY A 379 -32.44 3.01 20.96
CA GLY A 379 -33.17 1.74 20.87
C GLY A 379 -32.40 0.58 20.25
N PHE A 380 -31.09 0.70 20.07
CA PHE A 380 -30.25 -0.41 19.61
C PHE A 380 -29.92 -1.33 20.78
N THR A 381 -29.93 -2.63 20.53
CA THR A 381 -29.40 -3.61 21.49
C THR A 381 -27.89 -3.59 21.46
N THR A 382 -27.25 -3.48 22.63
CA THR A 382 -25.79 -3.42 22.73
C THR A 382 -25.25 -4.56 23.57
N GLY A 383 -23.99 -4.90 23.32
CA GLY A 383 -23.20 -5.83 24.09
C GLY A 383 -21.77 -5.33 24.27
N THR A 384 -21.02 -5.94 25.17
CA THR A 384 -19.60 -5.62 25.38
C THR A 384 -18.72 -6.74 24.88
N GLY A 385 -17.66 -6.37 24.15
CA GLY A 385 -16.49 -7.19 23.92
C GLY A 385 -15.48 -6.92 25.04
N ASN A 386 -14.90 -7.96 25.61
CA ASN A 386 -13.79 -7.83 26.55
C ASN A 386 -12.61 -8.64 26.02
N SER A 387 -11.56 -7.97 25.60
CA SER A 387 -10.30 -8.62 25.32
C SER A 387 -9.40 -8.54 26.56
N ARG A 388 -9.46 -9.55 27.41
CA ARG A 388 -8.42 -9.80 28.41
C ARG A 388 -7.26 -10.61 27.84
N GLU A 389 -7.39 -11.09 26.62
CA GLU A 389 -6.45 -11.93 25.93
C GLU A 389 -5.63 -11.16 24.89
N ASN A 390 -4.46 -11.69 24.58
CA ASN A 390 -3.66 -11.19 23.49
C ASN A 390 -4.44 -11.33 22.16
N LYS A 391 -4.54 -10.23 21.41
CA LYS A 391 -5.21 -10.17 20.10
C LYS A 391 -4.75 -11.28 19.13
N ILE A 392 -3.46 -11.62 19.16
CA ILE A 392 -2.86 -12.69 18.34
C ILE A 392 -3.38 -14.07 18.75
N ASP A 393 -3.54 -14.35 20.04
CA ASP A 393 -4.02 -15.65 20.50
C ASP A 393 -5.50 -15.86 20.17
N ARG A 394 -6.31 -14.80 20.24
CA ARG A 394 -7.69 -14.78 19.73
C ARG A 394 -7.74 -15.09 18.24
N ALA A 395 -6.93 -14.40 17.45
CA ALA A 395 -6.86 -14.62 16.02
C ALA A 395 -6.41 -16.03 15.64
N ARG A 396 -5.49 -16.65 16.40
CA ARG A 396 -5.07 -18.05 16.17
C ARG A 396 -6.21 -19.04 16.36
N ARG A 397 -7.03 -18.85 17.40
CA ARG A 397 -8.19 -19.75 17.62
C ARG A 397 -9.23 -19.61 16.52
N VAL A 398 -9.56 -18.38 16.15
CA VAL A 398 -10.51 -18.08 15.06
C VAL A 398 -9.99 -18.65 13.74
N SER A 399 -8.72 -18.46 13.44
CA SER A 399 -8.07 -19.03 12.24
C SER A 399 -8.17 -20.55 12.20
N ALA A 400 -7.85 -21.24 13.30
CA ALA A 400 -7.94 -22.69 13.37
C ALA A 400 -9.36 -23.22 13.14
N ASP A 401 -10.38 -22.49 13.61
CA ASP A 401 -11.78 -22.84 13.40
C ASP A 401 -12.20 -22.60 11.95
N ILE A 402 -11.79 -21.48 11.34
CA ILE A 402 -12.07 -21.15 9.94
C ILE A 402 -11.38 -22.12 8.99
N GLN A 403 -10.14 -22.50 9.23
CA GLN A 403 -9.44 -23.52 8.41
C GLN A 403 -10.18 -24.86 8.38
N LYS A 404 -10.88 -25.20 9.46
CA LYS A 404 -11.67 -26.42 9.54
C LYS A 404 -13.04 -26.30 8.87
N ASN A 405 -13.72 -25.18 9.08
CA ASN A 405 -15.15 -25.02 8.74
C ASN A 405 -15.39 -24.12 7.53
N GLY A 406 -14.39 -23.32 7.11
CA GLY A 406 -14.54 -22.25 6.13
C GLY A 406 -15.31 -21.04 6.70
N ILE A 407 -15.33 -19.96 5.95
CA ILE A 407 -16.13 -18.78 6.22
C ILE A 407 -16.61 -18.15 4.93
N PHE A 408 -17.79 -17.54 4.93
CA PHE A 408 -18.36 -16.91 3.75
C PHE A 408 -18.17 -15.39 3.80
N LEU A 409 -17.75 -14.80 2.67
CA LEU A 409 -17.62 -13.36 2.48
C LEU A 409 -18.63 -12.89 1.44
N VAL A 410 -19.60 -12.06 1.82
CA VAL A 410 -20.63 -11.54 0.91
C VAL A 410 -20.07 -10.35 0.13
N GLY A 411 -19.03 -10.65 -0.64
CA GLY A 411 -18.14 -9.68 -1.27
C GLY A 411 -18.39 -9.41 -2.76
N LYS A 412 -19.26 -10.17 -3.46
CA LYS A 412 -19.56 -9.94 -4.87
C LYS A 412 -20.77 -9.02 -5.04
N ASP A 413 -20.69 -8.11 -6.01
CA ASP A 413 -21.82 -7.33 -6.48
C ASP A 413 -22.70 -8.15 -7.47
N ARG A 414 -23.76 -7.54 -7.99
CA ARG A 414 -24.68 -8.18 -8.95
C ARG A 414 -24.03 -8.51 -10.29
N THR A 415 -22.89 -7.92 -10.62
CA THR A 415 -22.14 -8.17 -11.84
C THR A 415 -21.08 -9.26 -11.65
N GLY A 416 -20.90 -9.77 -10.42
CA GLY A 416 -19.92 -10.80 -10.08
C GLY A 416 -18.54 -10.26 -9.68
N PHE A 417 -18.33 -8.94 -9.70
CA PHE A 417 -17.09 -8.32 -9.25
C PHE A 417 -17.00 -8.26 -7.73
N THR A 418 -15.79 -8.43 -7.20
CA THR A 418 -15.55 -8.32 -5.76
C THR A 418 -15.63 -6.86 -5.34
N LYS A 419 -16.45 -6.58 -4.31
CA LYS A 419 -16.62 -5.24 -3.73
C LYS A 419 -15.29 -4.75 -3.13
N LYS A 420 -15.07 -3.45 -3.18
CA LYS A 420 -13.83 -2.81 -2.68
C LYS A 420 -13.54 -3.16 -1.22
N TRP A 421 -14.53 -3.03 -0.33
CA TRP A 421 -14.33 -3.33 1.10
C TRP A 421 -13.92 -4.79 1.36
N ALA A 422 -14.45 -5.72 0.55
CA ALA A 422 -14.13 -7.15 0.68
C ALA A 422 -12.69 -7.44 0.27
N MET A 423 -12.18 -6.77 -0.78
CA MET A 423 -10.77 -6.85 -1.17
C MET A 423 -9.85 -6.28 -0.10
N GLU A 424 -10.19 -5.09 0.43
CA GLU A 424 -9.42 -4.44 1.50
C GLU A 424 -9.39 -5.27 2.78
N PHE A 425 -10.52 -5.87 3.16
CA PHE A 425 -10.61 -6.78 4.29
C PHE A 425 -9.72 -8.02 4.10
N LEU A 426 -9.82 -8.69 2.94
CA LEU A 426 -8.99 -9.86 2.63
C LEU A 426 -7.49 -9.53 2.64
N GLU A 427 -7.10 -8.39 2.10
CA GLU A 427 -5.70 -7.94 2.12
C GLU A 427 -5.18 -7.80 3.55
N LYS A 428 -5.96 -7.21 4.45
CA LYS A 428 -5.57 -6.98 5.85
C LYS A 428 -5.54 -8.28 6.64
N ILE A 429 -6.59 -9.10 6.54
CA ILE A 429 -6.67 -10.32 7.34
C ILE A 429 -5.63 -11.36 6.92
N THR A 430 -5.33 -11.48 5.64
CA THR A 430 -4.30 -12.41 5.16
C THR A 430 -2.88 -11.93 5.42
N ALA A 431 -2.70 -10.65 5.73
CA ALA A 431 -1.42 -10.08 6.13
C ALA A 431 -1.19 -10.11 7.66
N TYR A 432 -2.21 -10.43 8.44
CA TYR A 432 -2.12 -10.42 9.91
C TYR A 432 -1.36 -11.66 10.46
N PRO A 433 -0.49 -11.52 11.50
CA PRO A 433 -0.07 -10.28 12.14
C PRO A 433 1.06 -9.58 11.39
N ASN A 434 0.92 -8.29 11.14
CA ASN A 434 1.94 -7.48 10.51
C ASN A 434 1.89 -6.05 11.07
N GLU A 435 2.91 -5.65 11.82
CA GLU A 435 3.01 -4.32 12.44
C GLU A 435 2.97 -3.13 11.45
N ALA A 436 3.15 -3.37 10.16
CA ALA A 436 3.08 -2.34 9.12
C ALA A 436 1.66 -2.09 8.59
N ILE A 437 0.67 -2.85 9.02
CA ILE A 437 -0.73 -2.77 8.57
C ILE A 437 -1.60 -2.58 9.79
N HIS A 438 -2.52 -1.61 9.74
CA HIS A 438 -3.54 -1.44 10.77
C HIS A 438 -4.41 -2.71 10.83
N ASP A 439 -4.49 -3.31 12.01
CA ASP A 439 -5.14 -4.60 12.24
C ASP A 439 -6.52 -4.50 12.90
N ASP A 440 -7.04 -3.28 13.05
CA ASP A 440 -8.29 -2.99 13.76
C ASP A 440 -9.48 -3.79 13.21
N CYS A 441 -9.58 -3.98 11.87
CA CYS A 441 -10.63 -4.82 11.29
C CYS A 441 -10.47 -6.30 11.64
N VAL A 442 -9.24 -6.80 11.81
CA VAL A 442 -9.00 -8.18 12.20
C VAL A 442 -9.39 -8.40 13.65
N VAL A 443 -9.13 -7.40 14.50
CA VAL A 443 -9.54 -7.39 15.91
C VAL A 443 -11.07 -7.38 16.01
N ALA A 444 -11.75 -6.48 15.29
CA ALA A 444 -13.20 -6.43 15.23
C ALA A 444 -13.82 -7.74 14.68
N PHE A 445 -13.25 -8.29 13.62
CA PHE A 445 -13.67 -9.56 13.04
C PHE A 445 -13.57 -10.72 14.03
N THR A 446 -12.40 -10.91 14.63
CA THR A 446 -12.16 -12.05 15.53
C THR A 446 -12.98 -11.96 16.80
N GLY A 447 -13.19 -10.75 17.33
CA GLY A 447 -14.08 -10.50 18.46
C GLY A 447 -15.55 -10.82 18.15
N GLY A 448 -16.03 -10.38 16.99
CA GLY A 448 -17.38 -10.68 16.52
C GLY A 448 -17.62 -12.16 16.23
N TYR A 449 -16.63 -12.83 15.62
CA TYR A 449 -16.67 -14.27 15.35
C TYR A 449 -16.88 -15.07 16.65
N GLU A 450 -16.08 -14.81 17.69
CA GLU A 450 -16.22 -15.48 18.98
C GLU A 450 -17.60 -15.22 19.63
N LYS A 451 -18.14 -14.02 19.52
CA LYS A 451 -19.50 -13.70 20.04
C LYS A 451 -20.56 -14.57 19.38
N LEU A 452 -20.54 -14.70 18.05
CA LEU A 452 -21.50 -15.55 17.32
C LEU A 452 -21.38 -17.05 17.68
N ILE A 453 -20.17 -17.53 17.96
CA ILE A 453 -19.96 -18.93 18.38
C ILE A 453 -20.45 -19.16 19.82
N ALA A 454 -20.11 -18.27 20.76
CA ALA A 454 -20.45 -18.41 22.18
C ALA A 454 -21.96 -18.40 22.45
N GLU A 455 -22.74 -17.57 21.74
CA GLU A 455 -24.21 -17.50 21.89
C GLU A 455 -24.90 -18.82 21.51
N THR A 456 -24.25 -19.66 20.71
CA THR A 456 -24.83 -20.95 20.26
C THR A 456 -24.65 -22.06 21.31
N GLN A 457 -23.59 -22.01 22.09
CA GLN A 457 -23.30 -23.02 23.13
C GLN A 457 -24.28 -22.88 24.31
N THR A 458 -24.73 -21.67 24.64
CA THR A 458 -25.68 -21.43 25.72
C THR A 458 -27.09 -21.97 25.41
N ARG A 459 -27.50 -22.08 24.15
CA ARG A 459 -28.81 -22.66 23.78
C ARG A 459 -28.83 -24.19 23.74
N ARG A 460 -27.72 -24.87 23.61
CA ARG A 460 -27.63 -26.36 23.60
C ARG A 460 -27.78 -26.98 24.99
N VAL A 461 -27.52 -26.25 26.04
CA VAL A 461 -27.54 -26.78 27.42
C VAL A 461 -28.97 -26.91 28.00
N ASP A 462 -29.98 -26.22 27.43
CA ASP A 462 -31.34 -26.26 27.96
C ASP A 462 -32.27 -27.34 27.39
N VAL A 463 -31.86 -28.05 26.32
CA VAL A 463 -32.71 -29.10 25.71
C VAL A 463 -32.68 -30.40 26.48
N ASP A 464 -31.58 -30.70 27.18
CA ASP A 464 -31.46 -31.95 27.98
C ASP A 464 -32.21 -31.92 29.30
N LYS A 465 -32.72 -30.77 29.74
CA LYS A 465 -33.54 -30.64 30.98
C LYS A 465 -35.03 -30.99 30.78
N TRP A 466 -35.46 -31.18 29.56
CA TRP A 466 -36.89 -31.43 29.26
C TRP A 466 -37.26 -32.92 29.14
N TYR A 467 -36.28 -33.83 29.22
CA TYR A 467 -36.52 -35.28 29.13
C TYR A 467 -36.25 -36.04 30.44
N SER A 468 -36.15 -35.36 31.59
CA SER A 468 -35.98 -35.97 32.89
C SER A 468 -37.10 -35.47 33.86
N THR A 469 -38.35 -35.71 33.53
CA THR A 469 -39.50 -35.82 34.48
C THR A 469 -40.46 -36.86 33.96
#